data_45095062e474fd3898d5b937cc137213
#
_entry.id   45095062e474fd3898d5b937cc137213
#
_cell.length_a   1.000
_cell.length_b   1.000
_cell.length_c   1.000
_cell.angle_alpha   90.00
_cell.angle_beta   90.00
_cell.angle_gamma   90.00
#
_symmetry.space_group_name_H-M   'P 1'
#
loop_
_entity.id
_entity.type
_entity.pdbx_description
1 polymer ?
#
loop_
_entity_poly.entity_id
_entity_poly.type
_entity_poly.pdbx_seq_one_letter_code
_entity_poly.pdbx_strand_id
1 'polypeptide(L)'
;MNRVVVKLLPWFLLLSLVTQGWAQTAGPTFPNPGKTGMSKEQQQELGMKVAAEVYQQMPVLPDNSPETQYVRQLGQKLVATIPQEYSWPFEFHVIPQKEINAFALPGGQMFIHVGTISAAKNESELAGVMAHEMAHVYMQHSAKQQSKAQTTSTIAGIASAVLGSRGGLIGQVGQMGIQMGAQGLMMKYSRGDESQADAVGAMILYKAGYNPQGMVDFFKTMGSQGGQAPPQFFSSHPNPANRQEAIKAQMASWPAVEYVGESGAFDELHQHATQVKAYTAEEIARGAKSGQW
;
A
#
# COMPACT_ATOMS: atom_id res chain seq x y z
N MET A 1 81.58 -6.63 50.13
CA MET A 1 81.02 -6.19 48.84
C MET A 1 79.76 -6.93 48.64
N ASN A 2 78.59 -6.38 49.09
CA ASN A 2 77.28 -6.96 48.97
C ASN A 2 76.60 -6.39 47.75
N ARG A 3 76.30 -7.23 46.78
CA ARG A 3 75.46 -6.89 45.60
C ARG A 3 73.97 -7.12 45.95
N VAL A 4 73.23 -6.02 46.02
CA VAL A 4 71.75 -6.05 46.12
C VAL A 4 71.19 -6.29 44.71
N VAL A 5 70.50 -7.40 44.52
CA VAL A 5 69.75 -7.70 43.26
C VAL A 5 68.31 -7.24 43.46
N VAL A 6 67.96 -6.15 42.81
CA VAL A 6 66.55 -5.67 42.72
C VAL A 6 65.81 -6.45 41.64
N LYS A 7 64.86 -7.25 42.06
CA LYS A 7 63.95 -7.93 41.15
C LYS A 7 62.80 -6.98 40.75
N LEU A 8 62.79 -6.53 39.50
CA LEU A 8 61.66 -5.82 38.89
C LEU A 8 60.59 -6.83 38.50
N LEU A 9 59.43 -6.75 39.11
CA LEU A 9 58.21 -7.45 38.66
C LEU A 9 57.58 -6.62 37.55
N PRO A 10 57.22 -7.22 36.41
CA PRO A 10 56.42 -6.53 35.39
C PRO A 10 54.94 -6.55 35.81
N TRP A 11 54.38 -5.36 35.96
CA TRP A 11 52.94 -5.17 36.08
C TRP A 11 52.31 -5.37 34.72
N PHE A 12 51.66 -6.52 34.51
CA PHE A 12 50.74 -6.75 33.38
C PHE A 12 49.43 -6.06 33.71
N LEU A 13 49.19 -4.87 33.11
CA LEU A 13 47.87 -4.24 33.05
C LEU A 13 47.01 -5.07 32.10
N LEU A 14 46.15 -5.89 32.65
CA LEU A 14 45.05 -6.52 31.88
C LEU A 14 44.03 -5.43 31.52
N LEU A 15 44.13 -4.89 30.29
CA LEU A 15 43.07 -4.08 29.69
C LEU A 15 41.93 -5.03 29.31
N SER A 16 40.94 -5.18 30.17
CA SER A 16 39.65 -5.84 29.83
C SER A 16 38.91 -4.92 28.87
N LEU A 17 39.02 -5.20 27.58
CA LEU A 17 38.12 -4.68 26.56
C LEU A 17 36.70 -5.22 26.83
N VAL A 18 35.90 -4.44 27.55
CA VAL A 18 34.47 -4.63 27.62
C VAL A 18 33.92 -4.26 26.24
N THR A 19 33.85 -5.23 25.32
CA THR A 19 33.03 -5.11 24.12
C THR A 19 31.58 -5.08 24.59
N GLN A 20 31.04 -3.89 24.81
CA GLN A 20 29.60 -3.72 24.85
C GLN A 20 29.07 -4.16 23.48
N GLY A 21 28.67 -5.41 23.40
CA GLY A 21 27.88 -5.90 22.29
C GLY A 21 26.59 -5.11 22.27
N TRP A 22 26.51 -4.13 21.39
CA TRP A 22 25.24 -3.52 21.02
C TRP A 22 24.39 -4.65 20.44
N ALA A 23 23.46 -5.15 21.21
CA ALA A 23 22.42 -5.99 20.68
C ALA A 23 21.71 -5.14 19.64
N GLN A 24 22.05 -5.33 18.36
CA GLN A 24 21.27 -4.76 17.28
C GLN A 24 19.86 -5.31 17.46
N THR A 25 18.97 -4.45 17.92
CA THR A 25 17.55 -4.78 17.96
C THR A 25 17.16 -5.13 16.54
N ALA A 26 16.67 -6.36 16.33
CA ALA A 26 16.23 -6.80 15.03
C ALA A 26 15.14 -5.84 14.53
N GLY A 27 15.20 -5.45 13.25
CA GLY A 27 14.14 -4.65 12.63
C GLY A 27 12.77 -5.34 12.72
N PRO A 28 11.69 -4.66 12.31
CA PRO A 28 10.34 -5.19 12.41
C PRO A 28 10.19 -6.52 11.66
N THR A 29 9.47 -7.47 12.27
CA THR A 29 9.17 -8.78 11.67
C THR A 29 7.74 -8.78 11.16
N PHE A 30 7.56 -9.21 9.91
CA PHE A 30 6.23 -9.32 9.32
C PHE A 30 5.36 -10.33 10.08
N PRO A 31 4.08 -10.00 10.38
CA PRO A 31 3.16 -10.94 10.97
C PRO A 31 2.77 -12.03 9.98
N ASN A 32 2.42 -13.21 10.49
CA ASN A 32 1.81 -14.22 9.64
C ASN A 32 0.43 -13.71 9.16
N PRO A 33 0.16 -13.67 7.84
CA PRO A 33 -1.13 -13.19 7.33
C PRO A 33 -2.31 -14.08 7.71
N GLY A 34 -2.05 -15.30 8.16
CA GLY A 34 -3.09 -16.27 8.52
C GLY A 34 -3.70 -16.96 7.29
N LYS A 35 -4.77 -17.71 7.55
CA LYS A 35 -5.50 -18.49 6.53
C LYS A 35 -6.78 -17.76 6.12
N THR A 36 -7.20 -18.02 4.87
CA THR A 36 -8.51 -17.61 4.33
C THR A 36 -9.25 -18.83 3.80
N GLY A 37 -10.53 -18.67 3.46
CA GLY A 37 -11.29 -19.69 2.75
C GLY A 37 -10.98 -19.82 1.26
N MET A 38 -10.06 -18.98 0.73
CA MET A 38 -9.65 -18.97 -0.68
C MET A 38 -8.19 -19.37 -0.80
N SER A 39 -7.87 -20.22 -1.79
CA SER A 39 -6.47 -20.51 -2.14
C SER A 39 -5.80 -19.28 -2.78
N LYS A 40 -4.47 -19.32 -2.89
CA LYS A 40 -3.70 -18.24 -3.54
C LYS A 40 -4.11 -18.08 -5.01
N GLU A 41 -4.30 -19.20 -5.70
CA GLU A 41 -4.71 -19.25 -7.11
C GLU A 41 -6.12 -18.67 -7.29
N GLN A 42 -7.06 -19.00 -6.41
CA GLN A 42 -8.42 -18.44 -6.43
C GLN A 42 -8.43 -16.93 -6.23
N GLN A 43 -7.56 -16.42 -5.35
CA GLN A 43 -7.43 -14.99 -5.13
C GLN A 43 -6.84 -14.29 -6.36
N GLN A 44 -5.83 -14.89 -7.02
CA GLN A 44 -5.25 -14.37 -8.26
C GLN A 44 -6.28 -14.36 -9.40
N GLU A 45 -7.01 -15.47 -9.57
CA GLU A 45 -8.05 -15.55 -10.61
C GLU A 45 -9.14 -14.50 -10.41
N LEU A 46 -9.59 -14.30 -9.15
CA LEU A 46 -10.54 -13.26 -8.80
C LEU A 46 -10.00 -11.87 -9.14
N GLY A 47 -8.75 -11.58 -8.73
CA GLY A 47 -8.12 -10.29 -9.00
C GLY A 47 -7.96 -10.00 -10.49
N MET A 48 -7.55 -10.99 -11.28
CA MET A 48 -7.45 -10.84 -12.74
C MET A 48 -8.82 -10.60 -13.40
N LYS A 49 -9.88 -11.28 -12.95
CA LYS A 49 -11.25 -11.03 -13.45
C LYS A 49 -11.69 -9.60 -13.16
N VAL A 50 -11.48 -9.12 -11.92
CA VAL A 50 -11.84 -7.75 -11.55
C VAL A 50 -10.96 -6.73 -12.28
N ALA A 51 -9.67 -7.01 -12.47
CA ALA A 51 -8.78 -6.14 -13.24
C ALA A 51 -9.25 -6.00 -14.69
N ALA A 52 -9.69 -7.10 -15.33
CA ALA A 52 -10.26 -7.04 -16.68
C ALA A 52 -11.48 -6.11 -16.76
N GLU A 53 -12.33 -6.10 -15.73
CA GLU A 53 -13.47 -5.18 -15.66
C GLU A 53 -13.01 -3.72 -15.45
N VAL A 54 -11.95 -3.50 -14.64
CA VAL A 54 -11.35 -2.16 -14.50
C VAL A 54 -10.90 -1.63 -15.85
N TYR A 55 -10.18 -2.44 -16.64
CA TYR A 55 -9.73 -2.07 -17.98
C TYR A 55 -10.87 -1.76 -18.96
N GLN A 56 -12.03 -2.38 -18.78
CA GLN A 56 -13.21 -2.12 -19.62
C GLN A 56 -13.96 -0.83 -19.22
N GLN A 57 -13.80 -0.38 -17.99
CA GLN A 57 -14.60 0.71 -17.44
C GLN A 57 -13.82 1.97 -17.12
N MET A 58 -12.51 1.87 -17.04
CA MET A 58 -11.63 2.98 -16.68
C MET A 58 -10.49 3.12 -17.69
N PRO A 59 -10.14 4.34 -18.06
CA PRO A 59 -8.90 4.55 -18.79
C PRO A 59 -7.71 4.13 -17.90
N VAL A 60 -6.80 3.35 -18.47
CA VAL A 60 -5.54 2.98 -17.81
C VAL A 60 -4.40 3.51 -18.66
N LEU A 61 -3.41 4.15 -18.06
CA LEU A 61 -2.25 4.64 -18.79
C LEU A 61 -1.46 3.48 -19.39
N PRO A 62 -0.87 3.68 -20.58
CA PRO A 62 -0.04 2.64 -21.20
C PRO A 62 1.13 2.22 -20.31
N ASP A 63 1.60 0.99 -20.48
CA ASP A 63 2.73 0.43 -19.74
C ASP A 63 4.04 1.23 -19.92
N ASN A 64 4.19 1.91 -21.05
CA ASN A 64 5.35 2.74 -21.36
C ASN A 64 5.19 4.22 -20.94
N SER A 65 4.10 4.59 -20.27
CA SER A 65 3.99 5.94 -19.72
C SER A 65 4.98 6.14 -18.57
N PRO A 66 5.53 7.36 -18.39
CA PRO A 66 6.46 7.67 -17.31
C PRO A 66 5.87 7.34 -15.93
N GLU A 67 4.59 7.64 -15.74
CA GLU A 67 3.86 7.38 -14.49
C GLU A 67 3.79 5.89 -14.17
N THR A 68 3.41 5.08 -15.16
CA THR A 68 3.31 3.62 -14.98
C THR A 68 4.67 3.00 -14.72
N GLN A 69 5.69 3.41 -15.47
CA GLN A 69 7.06 2.91 -15.28
C GLN A 69 7.60 3.26 -13.89
N TYR A 70 7.40 4.50 -13.45
CA TYR A 70 7.86 4.94 -12.14
C TYR A 70 7.17 4.16 -11.01
N VAL A 71 5.83 4.09 -11.05
CA VAL A 71 5.03 3.36 -10.06
C VAL A 71 5.42 1.88 -10.00
N ARG A 72 5.71 1.25 -11.14
CA ARG A 72 6.23 -0.13 -11.19
C ARG A 72 7.60 -0.26 -10.55
N GLN A 73 8.53 0.64 -10.83
CA GLN A 73 9.85 0.61 -10.21
C GLN A 73 9.78 0.80 -8.70
N LEU A 74 8.99 1.76 -8.23
CA LEU A 74 8.75 1.98 -6.81
C LEU A 74 8.08 0.76 -6.17
N GLY A 75 7.04 0.22 -6.81
CA GLY A 75 6.34 -0.97 -6.35
C GLY A 75 7.25 -2.19 -6.23
N GLN A 76 8.13 -2.42 -7.19
CA GLN A 76 9.09 -3.53 -7.15
C GLN A 76 10.08 -3.39 -5.98
N LYS A 77 10.54 -2.18 -5.65
CA LYS A 77 11.37 -1.95 -4.45
C LYS A 77 10.63 -2.34 -3.17
N LEU A 78 9.33 -2.01 -3.08
CA LEU A 78 8.50 -2.37 -1.94
C LEU A 78 8.25 -3.89 -1.88
N VAL A 79 7.91 -4.54 -3.00
CA VAL A 79 7.69 -5.99 -3.10
C VAL A 79 8.91 -6.78 -2.64
N ALA A 80 10.10 -6.32 -2.97
CA ALA A 80 11.36 -6.99 -2.62
C ALA A 80 11.57 -7.15 -1.10
N THR A 81 10.83 -6.39 -0.27
CA THR A 81 10.91 -6.48 1.19
C THR A 81 9.98 -7.54 1.80
N ILE A 82 8.99 -7.99 1.02
CA ILE A 82 7.98 -8.95 1.48
C ILE A 82 8.58 -10.36 1.47
N PRO A 83 8.45 -11.14 2.57
CA PRO A 83 8.90 -12.52 2.59
C PRO A 83 8.30 -13.33 1.43
N GLN A 84 9.14 -14.11 0.74
CA GLN A 84 8.76 -14.82 -0.48
C GLN A 84 7.55 -15.74 -0.29
N GLU A 85 7.44 -16.40 0.86
CA GLU A 85 6.32 -17.28 1.20
C GLU A 85 4.98 -16.55 1.25
N TYR A 86 4.98 -15.25 1.51
CA TYR A 86 3.78 -14.39 1.60
C TYR A 86 3.67 -13.40 0.43
N SER A 87 4.62 -13.41 -0.49
CA SER A 87 4.62 -12.49 -1.63
C SER A 87 3.54 -12.89 -2.65
N TRP A 88 3.06 -11.89 -3.39
CA TRP A 88 2.11 -12.00 -4.48
C TRP A 88 2.74 -11.50 -5.77
N PRO A 89 2.25 -11.90 -6.95
CA PRO A 89 2.69 -11.34 -8.23
C PRO A 89 2.07 -9.96 -8.41
N PHE A 90 2.63 -8.96 -7.72
CA PHE A 90 2.15 -7.58 -7.80
C PHE A 90 2.37 -7.00 -9.18
N GLU A 91 1.31 -6.41 -9.73
CA GLU A 91 1.32 -5.62 -10.96
C GLU A 91 0.74 -4.24 -10.68
N PHE A 92 1.35 -3.19 -11.26
CA PHE A 92 1.04 -1.81 -10.94
C PHE A 92 0.58 -1.08 -12.19
N HIS A 93 -0.56 -0.38 -12.06
CA HIS A 93 -1.26 0.31 -13.12
C HIS A 93 -1.60 1.72 -12.66
N VAL A 94 -1.66 2.67 -13.60
CA VAL A 94 -2.03 4.05 -13.31
C VAL A 94 -3.32 4.41 -14.04
N ILE A 95 -4.30 4.92 -13.27
CA ILE A 95 -5.56 5.43 -13.80
C ILE A 95 -5.47 6.96 -13.88
N PRO A 96 -5.68 7.59 -15.05
CA PRO A 96 -5.69 9.03 -15.18
C PRO A 96 -6.99 9.64 -14.62
N GLN A 97 -7.16 9.51 -13.30
CA GLN A 97 -8.30 10.05 -12.55
C GLN A 97 -7.81 11.11 -11.55
N LYS A 98 -8.58 12.21 -11.42
CA LYS A 98 -8.23 13.38 -10.59
C LYS A 98 -8.38 13.13 -9.09
N GLU A 99 -9.32 12.29 -8.71
CA GLU A 99 -9.58 11.98 -7.31
C GLU A 99 -8.40 11.23 -6.71
N ILE A 100 -8.06 11.58 -5.47
CA ILE A 100 -7.04 10.87 -4.69
C ILE A 100 -7.58 9.50 -4.33
N ASN A 101 -7.01 8.47 -4.93
CA ASN A 101 -7.36 7.09 -4.67
C ASN A 101 -6.27 6.12 -5.13
N ALA A 102 -6.18 4.98 -4.46
CA ALA A 102 -5.44 3.80 -4.87
C ALA A 102 -6.20 2.58 -4.36
N PHE A 103 -6.04 1.45 -5.02
CA PHE A 103 -6.63 0.20 -4.56
C PHE A 103 -5.86 -1.00 -5.08
N ALA A 104 -5.85 -2.06 -4.27
CA ALA A 104 -5.31 -3.35 -4.66
C ALA A 104 -6.39 -4.42 -4.68
N LEU A 105 -6.33 -5.28 -5.69
CA LEU A 105 -7.22 -6.42 -5.86
C LEU A 105 -6.57 -7.69 -5.25
N PRO A 106 -7.36 -8.69 -4.87
CA PRO A 106 -6.82 -9.98 -4.47
C PRO A 106 -5.82 -10.50 -5.52
N GLY A 107 -4.72 -11.07 -5.07
CA GLY A 107 -3.70 -11.59 -5.98
C GLY A 107 -2.67 -10.59 -6.48
N GLY A 108 -2.82 -9.26 -6.19
CA GLY A 108 -1.73 -8.30 -6.36
C GLY A 108 -1.88 -7.29 -7.50
N GLN A 109 -3.01 -7.26 -8.22
CA GLN A 109 -3.28 -6.18 -9.18
C GLN A 109 -3.53 -4.86 -8.43
N MET A 110 -2.72 -3.84 -8.66
CA MET A 110 -2.80 -2.56 -7.96
C MET A 110 -2.99 -1.40 -8.93
N PHE A 111 -3.92 -0.51 -8.61
CA PHE A 111 -4.27 0.65 -9.41
C PHE A 111 -4.06 1.93 -8.59
N ILE A 112 -3.31 2.86 -9.13
CA ILE A 112 -3.00 4.16 -8.52
C ILE A 112 -3.57 5.26 -9.39
N HIS A 113 -4.33 6.19 -8.80
CA HIS A 113 -4.84 7.34 -9.54
C HIS A 113 -3.75 8.41 -9.71
N VAL A 114 -3.77 9.10 -10.84
CA VAL A 114 -2.91 10.27 -11.09
C VAL A 114 -3.10 11.32 -9.99
N GLY A 115 -4.33 11.50 -9.49
CA GLY A 115 -4.61 12.38 -8.36
C GLY A 115 -3.84 12.02 -7.09
N THR A 116 -3.57 10.74 -6.85
CA THR A 116 -2.74 10.28 -5.72
C THR A 116 -1.27 10.67 -5.92
N ILE A 117 -0.74 10.46 -7.13
CA ILE A 117 0.63 10.86 -7.48
C ILE A 117 0.80 12.37 -7.34
N SER A 118 -0.16 13.15 -7.85
CA SER A 118 -0.13 14.62 -7.78
C SER A 118 -0.32 15.18 -6.37
N ALA A 119 -0.97 14.43 -5.46
CA ALA A 119 -1.17 14.85 -4.08
C ALA A 119 0.02 14.52 -3.17
N ALA A 120 0.81 13.52 -3.52
CA ALA A 120 2.01 13.14 -2.77
C ALA A 120 3.07 14.24 -2.91
N LYS A 121 3.64 14.68 -1.79
CA LYS A 121 4.65 15.74 -1.74
C LYS A 121 6.06 15.22 -1.95
N ASN A 122 6.27 13.93 -1.75
CA ASN A 122 7.55 13.25 -1.89
C ASN A 122 7.34 11.76 -2.16
N GLU A 123 8.44 11.07 -2.52
CA GLU A 123 8.41 9.65 -2.86
C GLU A 123 7.96 8.79 -1.67
N SER A 124 8.32 9.15 -0.43
CA SER A 124 7.90 8.41 0.77
C SER A 124 6.39 8.48 1.02
N GLU A 125 5.72 9.59 0.67
CA GLU A 125 4.27 9.70 0.74
C GLU A 125 3.58 8.79 -0.28
N LEU A 126 4.05 8.76 -1.54
CA LEU A 126 3.52 7.86 -2.58
C LEU A 126 3.78 6.40 -2.22
N ALA A 127 5.02 6.08 -1.81
CA ALA A 127 5.39 4.75 -1.32
C ALA A 127 4.50 4.32 -0.14
N GLY A 128 4.12 5.27 0.72
CA GLY A 128 3.24 5.05 1.88
C GLY A 128 1.87 4.52 1.48
N VAL A 129 1.23 5.15 0.50
CA VAL A 129 -0.06 4.68 -0.03
C VAL A 129 0.09 3.30 -0.67
N MET A 130 1.12 3.13 -1.51
CA MET A 130 1.36 1.85 -2.17
C MET A 130 1.61 0.73 -1.16
N ALA A 131 2.42 0.97 -0.13
CA ALA A 131 2.70 -0.01 0.91
C ALA A 131 1.46 -0.36 1.74
N HIS A 132 0.55 0.59 2.00
CA HIS A 132 -0.73 0.35 2.64
C HIS A 132 -1.61 -0.59 1.81
N GLU A 133 -1.75 -0.34 0.50
CA GLU A 133 -2.50 -1.20 -0.40
C GLU A 133 -1.88 -2.59 -0.52
N MET A 134 -0.55 -2.67 -0.62
CA MET A 134 0.16 -3.95 -0.62
C MET A 134 -0.06 -4.73 0.68
N ALA A 135 -0.16 -4.03 1.81
CA ALA A 135 -0.45 -4.65 3.10
C ALA A 135 -1.84 -5.27 3.15
N HIS A 136 -2.85 -4.69 2.49
CA HIS A 136 -4.17 -5.32 2.34
C HIS A 136 -4.09 -6.66 1.60
N VAL A 137 -3.29 -6.73 0.53
CA VAL A 137 -3.05 -7.99 -0.22
C VAL A 137 -2.25 -8.97 0.62
N TYR A 138 -1.17 -8.51 1.27
CA TYR A 138 -0.36 -9.31 2.17
C TYR A 138 -1.19 -9.98 3.26
N MET A 139 -2.02 -9.21 3.96
CA MET A 139 -2.90 -9.66 5.03
C MET A 139 -4.14 -10.39 4.51
N GLN A 140 -4.34 -10.43 3.19
CA GLN A 140 -5.46 -11.09 2.51
C GLN A 140 -6.83 -10.58 2.98
N HIS A 141 -6.96 -9.27 3.23
CA HIS A 141 -8.16 -8.70 3.84
C HIS A 141 -9.41 -8.94 2.99
N SER A 142 -9.33 -8.74 1.67
CA SER A 142 -10.46 -8.98 0.75
C SER A 142 -10.92 -10.44 0.77
N ALA A 143 -9.99 -11.40 0.76
CA ALA A 143 -10.31 -12.83 0.80
C ALA A 143 -10.91 -13.25 2.15
N LYS A 144 -10.42 -12.67 3.26
CA LYS A 144 -10.98 -12.89 4.60
C LYS A 144 -12.40 -12.36 4.73
N GLN A 145 -12.66 -11.16 4.19
CA GLN A 145 -14.02 -10.59 4.19
C GLN A 145 -14.97 -11.43 3.34
N GLN A 146 -14.54 -11.87 2.17
CA GLN A 146 -15.34 -12.75 1.33
C GLN A 146 -15.64 -14.08 2.00
N SER A 147 -14.67 -14.68 2.68
CA SER A 147 -14.87 -15.92 3.44
C SER A 147 -15.88 -15.74 4.59
N LYS A 148 -15.88 -14.59 5.27
CA LYS A 148 -16.88 -14.26 6.29
C LYS A 148 -18.28 -14.08 5.69
N ALA A 149 -18.38 -13.45 4.54
CA ALA A 149 -19.65 -13.24 3.85
C ALA A 149 -20.25 -14.57 3.33
N GLN A 150 -19.40 -15.52 2.93
CA GLN A 150 -19.84 -16.86 2.51
C GLN A 150 -20.45 -17.68 3.62
N THR A 151 -20.07 -17.47 4.89
CA THR A 151 -20.69 -18.13 6.05
C THR A 151 -22.07 -17.56 6.36
N THR A 152 -22.41 -16.38 5.84
CA THR A 152 -23.68 -15.69 6.09
C THR A 152 -24.64 -15.64 4.89
N SER A 153 -24.13 -15.80 3.68
CA SER A 153 -24.95 -15.85 2.45
C SER A 153 -24.19 -16.53 1.32
N THR A 154 -24.85 -17.43 0.62
CA THR A 154 -24.28 -18.19 -0.51
C THR A 154 -23.53 -17.29 -1.50
N ILE A 155 -22.49 -17.87 -2.14
CA ILE A 155 -21.66 -17.33 -3.24
C ILE A 155 -22.49 -16.49 -4.27
N ALA A 156 -23.76 -16.81 -4.46
CA ALA A 156 -24.71 -16.05 -5.29
C ALA A 156 -24.91 -14.59 -4.84
N GLY A 157 -24.73 -14.25 -3.57
CA GLY A 157 -24.91 -12.90 -3.05
C GLY A 157 -23.73 -11.96 -3.42
N ILE A 158 -22.51 -12.47 -3.47
CA ILE A 158 -21.33 -11.66 -3.80
C ILE A 158 -21.09 -11.60 -5.30
N ALA A 159 -21.26 -12.71 -6.01
CA ALA A 159 -21.26 -12.69 -7.47
C ALA A 159 -22.37 -11.76 -8.01
N SER A 160 -23.54 -11.69 -7.35
CA SER A 160 -24.57 -10.72 -7.71
C SER A 160 -24.33 -9.32 -7.15
N ALA A 161 -23.59 -9.15 -6.04
CA ALA A 161 -23.14 -7.84 -5.56
C ALA A 161 -21.99 -7.28 -6.40
N VAL A 162 -21.11 -8.17 -6.88
CA VAL A 162 -19.99 -7.81 -7.77
C VAL A 162 -20.40 -7.96 -9.25
N LEU A 163 -21.31 -8.87 -9.62
CA LEU A 163 -21.66 -9.20 -11.00
C LEU A 163 -23.10 -8.86 -11.43
N GLY A 164 -23.95 -8.37 -10.53
CA GLY A 164 -25.36 -8.00 -10.80
C GLY A 164 -26.17 -9.03 -11.55
N SER A 165 -27.39 -9.32 -11.13
CA SER A 165 -28.22 -10.42 -11.64
C SER A 165 -28.73 -10.28 -13.10
N ARG A 166 -28.27 -9.29 -13.87
CA ARG A 166 -28.59 -9.14 -15.30
C ARG A 166 -27.69 -8.17 -16.05
N GLY A 167 -26.39 -8.36 -16.03
CA GLY A 167 -25.53 -7.49 -16.82
C GLY A 167 -24.08 -7.45 -16.38
N GLY A 168 -23.68 -8.41 -15.55
CA GLY A 168 -22.31 -8.47 -15.10
C GLY A 168 -21.94 -7.31 -14.18
N LEU A 169 -20.68 -7.28 -13.78
CA LEU A 169 -20.05 -6.17 -13.05
C LEU A 169 -20.35 -4.81 -13.73
N ILE A 170 -20.44 -4.80 -15.06
CA ILE A 170 -20.77 -3.64 -15.89
C ILE A 170 -22.10 -2.98 -15.48
N GLY A 171 -23.11 -3.74 -15.12
CA GLY A 171 -24.40 -3.18 -14.69
C GLY A 171 -24.35 -2.55 -13.29
N GLN A 172 -23.61 -3.14 -12.36
CA GLN A 172 -23.53 -2.65 -10.98
C GLN A 172 -22.43 -1.61 -10.78
N VAL A 173 -21.26 -1.81 -11.35
CA VAL A 173 -20.20 -0.79 -11.33
C VAL A 173 -20.67 0.45 -12.11
N GLY A 174 -21.36 0.29 -13.22
CA GLY A 174 -22.02 1.39 -13.91
C GLY A 174 -23.06 2.09 -13.04
N GLN A 175 -23.93 1.36 -12.34
CA GLN A 175 -24.95 1.96 -11.46
C GLN A 175 -24.39 2.46 -10.13
N MET A 176 -23.46 1.74 -9.49
CA MET A 176 -22.78 2.19 -8.29
C MET A 176 -21.78 3.31 -8.59
N GLY A 177 -21.08 3.27 -9.74
CA GLY A 177 -20.23 4.35 -10.21
C GLY A 177 -21.00 5.64 -10.50
N ILE A 178 -22.30 5.54 -10.86
CA ILE A 178 -23.18 6.69 -11.11
C ILE A 178 -23.79 7.22 -9.80
N GLN A 179 -24.16 6.35 -8.88
CA GLN A 179 -24.77 6.75 -7.61
C GLN A 179 -23.74 7.05 -6.52
N MET A 180 -22.53 6.48 -6.59
CA MET A 180 -21.52 6.52 -5.55
C MET A 180 -20.14 7.01 -6.05
N GLY A 181 -20.04 7.46 -7.31
CA GLY A 181 -18.78 7.90 -7.94
C GLY A 181 -17.69 6.85 -7.72
N ALA A 182 -17.28 6.09 -8.69
CA ALA A 182 -16.20 5.06 -8.67
C ALA A 182 -15.97 4.26 -7.35
N GLN A 183 -16.82 4.47 -6.33
CA GLN A 183 -16.74 3.82 -5.02
C GLN A 183 -17.23 2.36 -5.05
N GLY A 184 -17.89 1.96 -6.14
CA GLY A 184 -18.54 0.67 -6.22
C GLY A 184 -17.61 -0.54 -6.36
N LEU A 185 -16.35 -0.32 -6.70
CA LEU A 185 -15.36 -1.40 -6.84
C LEU A 185 -14.66 -1.74 -5.52
N MET A 186 -14.84 -0.93 -4.47
CA MET A 186 -14.02 -1.05 -3.28
C MET A 186 -14.77 -1.70 -2.13
N MET A 187 -14.21 -2.80 -1.63
CA MET A 187 -14.62 -3.39 -0.37
C MET A 187 -14.31 -2.40 0.75
N LYS A 188 -15.28 -2.12 1.60
CA LYS A 188 -15.06 -1.30 2.79
C LYS A 188 -14.38 -2.15 3.85
N TYR A 189 -13.15 -1.81 4.18
CA TYR A 189 -12.38 -2.50 5.20
C TYR A 189 -12.87 -2.15 6.62
N SER A 190 -12.66 -3.06 7.56
CA SER A 190 -12.90 -2.76 8.97
C SER A 190 -11.78 -1.90 9.53
N ARG A 191 -12.03 -1.19 10.64
CA ARG A 191 -10.96 -0.44 11.35
C ARG A 191 -9.80 -1.34 11.79
N GLY A 192 -10.06 -2.61 12.05
CA GLY A 192 -9.03 -3.60 12.38
C GLY A 192 -8.17 -3.94 11.17
N ASP A 193 -8.79 -4.12 9.99
CA ASP A 193 -8.07 -4.36 8.73
C ASP A 193 -7.18 -3.16 8.39
N GLU A 194 -7.69 -1.93 8.57
CA GLU A 194 -6.93 -0.70 8.37
C GLU A 194 -5.71 -0.60 9.30
N SER A 195 -5.91 -0.89 10.60
CA SER A 195 -4.79 -0.88 11.56
C SER A 195 -3.72 -1.92 11.23
N GLN A 196 -4.11 -3.08 10.70
CA GLN A 196 -3.17 -4.10 10.23
C GLN A 196 -2.45 -3.65 8.95
N ALA A 197 -3.18 -3.03 8.02
CA ALA A 197 -2.60 -2.51 6.79
C ALA A 197 -1.60 -1.39 7.07
N ASP A 198 -1.91 -0.49 8.01
CA ASP A 198 -0.99 0.54 8.47
C ASP A 198 0.28 -0.05 9.08
N ALA A 199 0.12 -1.01 9.98
CA ALA A 199 1.25 -1.63 10.66
C ALA A 199 2.18 -2.37 9.69
N VAL A 200 1.62 -3.15 8.78
CA VAL A 200 2.39 -3.90 7.77
C VAL A 200 2.95 -2.97 6.70
N GLY A 201 2.19 -1.98 6.26
CA GLY A 201 2.65 -0.96 5.30
C GLY A 201 3.85 -0.18 5.83
N ALA A 202 3.81 0.22 7.11
CA ALA A 202 4.96 0.86 7.77
C ALA A 202 6.19 -0.06 7.81
N MET A 203 6.02 -1.38 8.01
CA MET A 203 7.14 -2.34 7.95
C MET A 203 7.71 -2.47 6.54
N ILE A 204 6.85 -2.49 5.51
CA ILE A 204 7.28 -2.52 4.10
C ILE A 204 8.14 -1.29 3.81
N LEU A 205 7.66 -0.08 4.16
CA LEU A 205 8.41 1.16 3.98
C LEU A 205 9.77 1.13 4.69
N TYR A 206 9.79 0.81 5.99
CA TYR A 206 11.01 0.75 6.77
C TYR A 206 12.04 -0.19 6.14
N LYS A 207 11.61 -1.40 5.72
CA LYS A 207 12.50 -2.40 5.11
C LYS A 207 12.96 -2.01 3.70
N ALA A 208 12.17 -1.22 2.98
CA ALA A 208 12.53 -0.67 1.67
C ALA A 208 13.42 0.59 1.78
N GLY A 209 13.71 1.05 3.01
CA GLY A 209 14.51 2.25 3.25
C GLY A 209 13.72 3.55 3.13
N TYR A 210 12.41 3.51 2.97
CA TYR A 210 11.55 4.70 2.98
C TYR A 210 11.11 5.06 4.40
N ASN A 211 10.94 6.36 4.65
CA ASN A 211 10.46 6.84 5.95
C ASN A 211 8.97 6.51 6.12
N PRO A 212 8.56 5.66 7.07
CA PRO A 212 7.15 5.35 7.30
C PRO A 212 6.33 6.58 7.73
N GLN A 213 6.97 7.67 8.17
CA GLN A 213 6.31 8.95 8.42
C GLN A 213 5.62 9.49 7.16
N GLY A 214 6.12 9.16 5.95
CA GLY A 214 5.49 9.54 4.68
C GLY A 214 4.04 9.08 4.58
N MET A 215 3.73 7.84 5.02
CA MET A 215 2.34 7.35 5.07
C MET A 215 1.47 8.20 6.01
N VAL A 216 1.98 8.55 7.19
CA VAL A 216 1.28 9.43 8.15
C VAL A 216 1.02 10.81 7.54
N ASP A 217 2.02 11.37 6.86
CA ASP A 217 1.93 12.71 6.28
C ASP A 217 1.00 12.74 5.08
N PHE A 218 0.97 11.68 4.27
CA PHE A 218 -0.03 11.55 3.20
C PHE A 218 -1.46 11.49 3.73
N PHE A 219 -1.72 10.75 4.81
CA PHE A 219 -3.05 10.70 5.43
C PHE A 219 -3.49 12.07 5.99
N LYS A 220 -2.54 12.87 6.50
CA LYS A 220 -2.82 14.26 6.89
C LYS A 220 -3.14 15.13 5.67
N THR A 221 -2.36 14.99 4.60
CA THR A 221 -2.59 15.71 3.35
C THR A 221 -3.99 15.43 2.82
N MET A 222 -4.40 14.15 2.77
CA MET A 222 -5.75 13.77 2.38
C MET A 222 -6.82 14.36 3.32
N GLY A 223 -6.59 14.32 4.64
CA GLY A 223 -7.53 14.88 5.63
C GLY A 223 -7.66 16.40 5.57
N SER A 224 -6.62 17.11 5.15
CA SER A 224 -6.60 18.58 5.04
C SER A 224 -7.14 19.11 3.70
N GLN A 225 -7.17 18.29 2.66
CA GLN A 225 -7.76 18.67 1.36
C GLN A 225 -9.29 18.62 1.38
N GLY A 226 -9.90 18.54 2.58
CA GLY A 226 -11.33 18.49 2.81
C GLY A 226 -12.08 19.66 2.21
N GLY A 227 -12.53 19.47 0.95
CA GLY A 227 -13.68 20.16 0.41
C GLY A 227 -14.97 19.62 1.06
N GLN A 228 -16.13 19.85 0.44
CA GLN A 228 -17.43 19.36 0.95
C GLN A 228 -17.55 17.83 1.04
N ALA A 229 -16.64 17.05 0.43
CA ALA A 229 -16.61 15.59 0.51
C ALA A 229 -15.19 15.10 0.87
N PRO A 230 -15.08 14.06 1.75
CA PRO A 230 -13.78 13.44 2.04
C PRO A 230 -13.23 12.79 0.76
N PRO A 231 -11.87 12.69 0.63
CA PRO A 231 -11.26 11.96 -0.47
C PRO A 231 -11.86 10.56 -0.64
N GLN A 232 -11.99 10.11 -1.88
CA GLN A 232 -12.59 8.81 -2.24
C GLN A 232 -11.93 7.66 -1.48
N PHE A 233 -10.63 7.75 -1.24
CA PHE A 233 -9.86 6.79 -0.46
C PHE A 233 -10.51 6.47 0.91
N PHE A 234 -11.00 7.46 1.65
CA PHE A 234 -11.63 7.22 2.96
C PHE A 234 -12.99 6.55 2.90
N SER A 235 -13.58 6.40 1.73
CA SER A 235 -14.84 5.66 1.57
C SER A 235 -14.63 4.15 1.72
N SER A 236 -13.51 3.62 1.22
CA SER A 236 -13.10 2.22 1.36
C SER A 236 -12.20 1.99 2.58
N HIS A 237 -11.41 3.01 2.96
CA HIS A 237 -10.44 2.99 4.06
C HIS A 237 -10.85 3.91 5.20
N PRO A 238 -11.75 3.46 6.10
CA PRO A 238 -12.19 4.29 7.23
C PRO A 238 -11.00 4.71 8.08
N ASN A 239 -10.84 6.02 8.29
CA ASN A 239 -9.73 6.56 9.08
C ASN A 239 -9.91 6.21 10.58
N PRO A 240 -9.08 5.36 11.19
CA PRO A 240 -9.05 5.20 12.64
C PRO A 240 -8.59 6.51 13.29
N ALA A 241 -9.28 6.96 14.35
CA ALA A 241 -8.98 8.22 15.00
C ALA A 241 -7.53 8.35 15.53
N ASN A 242 -6.87 7.23 15.80
CA ASN A 242 -5.52 7.14 16.36
C ASN A 242 -4.48 6.57 15.38
N ARG A 243 -4.80 6.53 14.08
CA ARG A 243 -3.94 5.91 13.03
C ARG A 243 -2.51 6.47 13.05
N GLN A 244 -2.40 7.78 13.10
CA GLN A 244 -1.10 8.46 13.05
C GLN A 244 -0.26 8.17 14.29
N GLU A 245 -0.87 8.21 15.47
CA GLU A 245 -0.22 7.91 16.74
C GLU A 245 0.23 6.44 16.80
N ALA A 246 -0.60 5.53 16.31
CA ALA A 246 -0.28 4.09 16.28
C ALA A 246 0.94 3.79 15.40
N ILE A 247 0.99 4.36 14.19
CA ILE A 247 2.14 4.21 13.29
C ILE A 247 3.41 4.79 13.93
N LYS A 248 3.33 5.99 14.50
CA LYS A 248 4.48 6.62 15.18
C LYS A 248 4.98 5.81 16.37
N ALA A 249 4.06 5.30 17.19
CA ALA A 249 4.42 4.46 18.33
C ALA A 249 5.12 3.17 17.90
N GLN A 250 4.66 2.58 16.80
CA GLN A 250 5.28 1.40 16.21
C GLN A 250 6.70 1.72 15.70
N MET A 251 6.87 2.80 14.95
CA MET A 251 8.17 3.25 14.44
C MET A 251 9.18 3.51 15.57
N ALA A 252 8.72 4.09 16.68
CA ALA A 252 9.59 4.40 17.83
C ALA A 252 10.20 3.15 18.47
N SER A 253 9.64 1.96 18.22
CA SER A 253 10.18 0.69 18.72
C SER A 253 11.24 0.07 17.80
N TRP A 254 11.46 0.63 16.59
CA TRP A 254 12.39 0.08 15.62
C TRP A 254 13.76 0.73 15.71
N PRO A 255 14.83 0.02 15.28
CA PRO A 255 16.14 0.61 15.14
C PRO A 255 16.11 1.85 14.26
N ALA A 256 16.87 2.87 14.62
CA ALA A 256 17.06 4.02 13.75
C ALA A 256 17.83 3.60 12.50
N VAL A 257 17.35 4.01 11.34
CA VAL A 257 17.99 3.80 10.04
C VAL A 257 18.05 5.11 9.26
N GLU A 258 18.99 5.20 8.35
CA GLU A 258 19.01 6.29 7.38
C GLU A 258 18.02 5.94 6.26
N TYR A 259 17.06 6.82 6.02
CA TYR A 259 16.08 6.64 4.97
C TYR A 259 16.57 7.20 3.64
N VAL A 260 16.04 6.64 2.54
CA VAL A 260 16.27 7.15 1.19
C VAL A 260 15.86 8.63 1.14
N GLY A 261 16.74 9.46 0.61
CA GLY A 261 16.45 10.88 0.39
C GLY A 261 15.51 11.10 -0.79
N GLU A 262 15.06 12.34 -0.93
CA GLU A 262 14.25 12.76 -2.08
C GLU A 262 15.01 12.52 -3.39
N SER A 263 14.31 12.04 -4.40
CA SER A 263 14.90 11.81 -5.73
C SER A 263 14.36 12.81 -6.75
N GLY A 264 15.24 13.36 -7.59
CA GLY A 264 14.82 14.21 -8.73
C GLY A 264 13.85 13.48 -9.67
N ALA A 265 13.90 12.15 -9.70
CA ALA A 265 12.98 11.35 -10.50
C ALA A 265 11.53 11.43 -9.97
N PHE A 266 11.33 11.62 -8.65
CA PHE A 266 9.99 11.89 -8.12
C PHE A 266 9.47 13.26 -8.54
N ASP A 267 10.32 14.27 -8.54
CA ASP A 267 9.93 15.62 -9.00
C ASP A 267 9.51 15.61 -10.47
N GLU A 268 10.23 14.89 -11.32
CA GLU A 268 9.87 14.68 -12.72
C GLU A 268 8.52 13.97 -12.84
N LEU A 269 8.31 12.87 -12.11
CA LEU A 269 7.03 12.17 -12.07
C LEU A 269 5.89 13.11 -11.66
N HIS A 270 6.09 13.88 -10.59
CA HIS A 270 5.08 14.79 -10.07
C HIS A 270 4.71 15.86 -11.09
N GLN A 271 5.69 16.43 -11.79
CA GLN A 271 5.47 17.37 -12.89
C GLN A 271 4.68 16.71 -14.03
N HIS A 272 5.07 15.52 -14.46
CA HIS A 272 4.36 14.76 -15.49
C HIS A 272 2.91 14.47 -15.09
N ALA A 273 2.68 13.99 -13.88
CA ALA A 273 1.35 13.68 -13.38
C ALA A 273 0.40 14.90 -13.39
N THR A 274 0.92 16.11 -13.14
CA THR A 274 0.11 17.33 -13.23
C THR A 274 -0.26 17.72 -14.67
N GLN A 275 0.44 17.20 -15.66
CA GLN A 275 0.20 17.46 -17.10
C GLN A 275 -0.63 16.37 -17.77
N VAL A 276 -0.76 15.19 -17.16
CA VAL A 276 -1.59 14.10 -17.68
C VAL A 276 -3.04 14.56 -17.75
N LYS A 277 -3.69 14.31 -18.90
CA LYS A 277 -5.13 14.50 -19.01
C LYS A 277 -5.83 13.53 -18.07
N ALA A 278 -6.21 14.01 -16.88
CA ALA A 278 -6.95 13.26 -15.90
C ALA A 278 -8.45 13.57 -15.97
N TYR A 279 -9.26 12.55 -15.70
CA TYR A 279 -10.72 12.59 -15.78
C TYR A 279 -11.32 12.63 -14.36
N THR A 280 -12.50 13.23 -14.24
CA THR A 280 -13.32 13.09 -13.05
C THR A 280 -14.03 11.73 -13.03
N ALA A 281 -14.51 11.31 -11.85
CA ALA A 281 -15.30 10.08 -11.74
C ALA A 281 -16.55 10.09 -12.66
N GLU A 282 -17.18 11.27 -12.85
CA GLU A 282 -18.33 11.42 -13.74
C GLU A 282 -17.95 11.25 -15.21
N GLU A 283 -16.82 11.78 -15.65
CA GLU A 283 -16.30 11.62 -16.99
C GLU A 283 -15.99 10.15 -17.29
N ILE A 284 -15.34 9.45 -16.35
CA ILE A 284 -15.06 8.03 -16.45
C ILE A 284 -16.36 7.23 -16.57
N ALA A 285 -17.33 7.48 -15.70
CA ALA A 285 -18.63 6.78 -15.75
C ALA A 285 -19.38 7.03 -17.07
N ARG A 286 -19.26 8.21 -17.67
CA ARG A 286 -19.84 8.50 -19.00
C ARG A 286 -19.10 7.73 -20.10
N GLY A 287 -17.77 7.71 -20.06
CA GLY A 287 -16.94 6.99 -21.02
C GLY A 287 -17.20 5.47 -20.98
N ALA A 288 -17.28 4.90 -19.78
CA ALA A 288 -17.63 3.49 -19.60
C ALA A 288 -18.98 3.13 -20.24
N LYS A 289 -20.00 3.98 -20.06
CA LYS A 289 -21.33 3.77 -20.69
C LYS A 289 -21.31 3.85 -22.21
N SER A 290 -20.44 4.66 -22.78
CA SER A 290 -20.31 4.83 -24.24
C SER A 290 -19.34 3.81 -24.86
N GLY A 291 -18.67 2.97 -24.06
CA GLY A 291 -17.64 2.04 -24.54
C GLY A 291 -16.37 2.77 -25.03
N GLN A 292 -16.02 3.86 -24.39
CA GLN A 292 -14.88 4.70 -24.79
C GLN A 292 -13.54 4.11 -24.30
N TRP A 293 -13.55 3.38 -23.19
CA TRP A 293 -12.38 2.77 -22.55
C TRP A 293 -12.20 1.32 -22.96
#